data_2e7dc5ae0e229ca0cb63dbb8bb0fe45a
#
_entry.id   2e7dc5ae0e229ca0cb63dbb8bb0fe45a
#
_cell.length_a   1.000
_cell.length_b   1.000
_cell.length_c   1.000
_cell.angle_alpha   90.00
_cell.angle_beta   90.00
_cell.angle_gamma   90.00
#
_symmetry.space_group_name_H-M   'P 1'
#
loop_
_entity.id
_entity.type
_entity.pdbx_description
1 polymer ?
#
loop_
_entity_poly.entity_id
_entity_poly.type
_entity_poly.pdbx_seq_one_letter_code
_entity_poly.pdbx_strand_id
1 'polypeptide(L)'
;PLDFQPGQFIQVHFSYADGTETKRSYSLATIHDHALGPGEAVDIAVSFVPGGAATALFEALDIGGQVSASGPYGRFCLNPGDHNGRYLLIATGTGVTPYRSMLPLLATAMAERGVQVVLLQGARSPGELLYSEDFYSFAEKHPNFRYVPCLSRELPAEPHPDVHHGYVQQALAAFTPDPATDIAYLCGNPDMVDACAEALKAAGLGNPQIRREKYVSSK
;
A
#
# COMPACT_ATOMS: atom_id res chain seq x y z
N PRO A 1 -4.01 22.40 -9.46
CA PRO A 1 -3.40 21.69 -8.33
C PRO A 1 -4.05 20.33 -8.14
N LEU A 2 -3.27 19.34 -7.72
CA LEU A 2 -3.74 18.03 -7.32
C LEU A 2 -3.80 17.98 -5.79
N ASP A 3 -5.02 18.01 -5.26
CA ASP A 3 -5.26 17.85 -3.82
C ASP A 3 -5.85 16.45 -3.60
N PHE A 4 -5.09 15.59 -2.93
CA PHE A 4 -5.51 14.22 -2.70
C PHE A 4 -5.33 13.80 -1.24
N GLN A 5 -6.17 12.90 -0.78
CA GLN A 5 -6.01 12.25 0.52
C GLN A 5 -5.11 11.02 0.38
N PRO A 6 -4.15 10.79 1.29
CA PRO A 6 -3.36 9.58 1.32
C PRO A 6 -4.23 8.32 1.28
N GLY A 7 -3.92 7.44 0.32
CA GLY A 7 -4.73 6.25 -0.01
C GLY A 7 -5.54 6.37 -1.28
N GLN A 8 -5.69 7.56 -1.84
CA GLN A 8 -6.34 7.77 -3.14
C GLN A 8 -5.43 7.38 -4.31
N PHE A 9 -6.03 7.26 -5.49
CA PHE A 9 -5.37 6.86 -6.73
C PHE A 9 -5.71 7.81 -7.89
N ILE A 10 -4.90 7.76 -8.93
CA ILE A 10 -5.17 8.36 -10.25
C ILE A 10 -5.46 7.26 -11.28
N GLN A 11 -6.13 7.62 -12.36
CA GLN A 11 -6.31 6.79 -13.54
C GLN A 11 -5.48 7.32 -14.69
N VAL A 12 -4.52 6.53 -15.17
CA VAL A 12 -3.75 6.82 -16.37
C VAL A 12 -4.52 6.32 -17.58
N HIS A 13 -4.76 7.18 -18.56
CA HIS A 13 -5.52 6.91 -19.78
C HIS A 13 -4.57 6.60 -20.93
N PHE A 14 -4.90 5.59 -21.71
CA PHE A 14 -4.15 5.19 -22.91
C PHE A 14 -5.04 4.37 -23.86
N SER A 15 -4.50 3.98 -25.02
CA SER A 15 -5.23 3.17 -25.99
C SER A 15 -4.51 1.85 -26.22
N TYR A 16 -5.28 0.79 -26.48
CA TYR A 16 -4.75 -0.44 -27.02
C TYR A 16 -4.26 -0.24 -28.46
N ALA A 17 -3.53 -1.24 -29.01
CA ALA A 17 -3.02 -1.19 -30.38
C ALA A 17 -4.13 -1.06 -31.45
N ASP A 18 -5.34 -1.50 -31.16
CA ASP A 18 -6.53 -1.36 -32.03
C ASP A 18 -7.22 0.01 -31.91
N GLY A 19 -6.70 0.91 -31.09
CA GLY A 19 -7.27 2.23 -30.84
C GLY A 19 -8.36 2.30 -29.77
N THR A 20 -8.72 1.16 -29.17
CA THR A 20 -9.70 1.14 -28.06
C THR A 20 -9.13 1.85 -26.84
N GLU A 21 -9.86 2.85 -26.33
CA GLU A 21 -9.46 3.58 -25.13
C GLU A 21 -9.60 2.72 -23.87
N THR A 22 -8.64 2.86 -22.98
CA THR A 22 -8.61 2.17 -21.68
C THR A 22 -7.93 3.02 -20.62
N LYS A 23 -7.94 2.54 -19.38
CA LYS A 23 -7.29 3.18 -18.25
C LYS A 23 -6.86 2.17 -17.21
N ARG A 24 -5.88 2.54 -16.40
CA ARG A 24 -5.44 1.77 -15.23
C ARG A 24 -5.30 2.69 -14.03
N SER A 25 -5.68 2.17 -12.88
CA SER A 25 -5.62 2.89 -11.61
C SER A 25 -4.29 2.63 -10.89
N TYR A 26 -3.70 3.69 -10.37
CA TYR A 26 -2.43 3.66 -9.63
C TYR A 26 -2.56 4.48 -8.36
N SER A 27 -2.35 3.85 -7.22
CA SER A 27 -2.36 4.55 -5.93
C SER A 27 -1.21 5.52 -5.83
N LEU A 28 -1.46 6.66 -5.22
CA LEU A 28 -0.49 7.72 -5.03
C LEU A 28 0.45 7.38 -3.87
N ALA A 29 1.75 7.37 -4.14
CA ALA A 29 2.79 7.12 -3.15
C ALA A 29 3.35 8.39 -2.53
N THR A 30 3.07 9.54 -3.14
CA THR A 30 3.62 10.84 -2.78
C THR A 30 3.29 11.20 -1.34
N ILE A 31 4.32 11.62 -0.61
CA ILE A 31 4.17 12.24 0.71
C ILE A 31 4.08 13.75 0.49
N HIS A 32 3.01 14.38 0.99
CA HIS A 32 2.75 15.81 0.82
C HIS A 32 2.03 16.38 2.04
N ASP A 33 2.13 17.68 2.22
CA ASP A 33 1.48 18.47 3.28
C ASP A 33 0.65 19.64 2.71
N HIS A 34 0.58 19.76 1.39
CA HIS A 34 -0.16 20.78 0.64
C HIS A 34 -0.68 20.21 -0.67
N ALA A 35 -1.64 20.90 -1.31
CA ALA A 35 -2.10 20.56 -2.65
C ALA A 35 -0.99 20.77 -3.68
N LEU A 36 -0.66 19.73 -4.45
CA LEU A 36 0.42 19.76 -5.43
C LEU A 36 0.06 20.67 -6.63
N GLY A 37 0.94 21.60 -6.93
CA GLY A 37 0.80 22.51 -8.05
C GLY A 37 1.47 22.01 -9.34
N PRO A 38 1.35 22.77 -10.44
CA PRO A 38 2.08 22.48 -11.67
C PRO A 38 3.59 22.45 -11.43
N GLY A 39 4.26 21.41 -11.92
CA GLY A 39 5.70 21.22 -11.78
C GLY A 39 6.13 20.43 -10.53
N GLU A 40 5.20 20.10 -9.64
CA GLU A 40 5.47 19.20 -8.52
C GLU A 40 5.26 17.74 -8.92
N ALA A 41 6.10 16.85 -8.37
CA ALA A 41 6.11 15.44 -8.73
C ALA A 41 5.00 14.65 -8.02
N VAL A 42 4.45 13.69 -8.74
CA VAL A 42 3.53 12.68 -8.23
C VAL A 42 4.16 11.30 -8.45
N ASP A 43 4.26 10.51 -7.39
CA ASP A 43 4.85 9.18 -7.44
C ASP A 43 3.75 8.10 -7.49
N ILE A 44 3.91 7.16 -8.40
CA ILE A 44 3.12 5.93 -8.49
C ILE A 44 4.05 4.73 -8.63
N ALA A 45 3.60 3.56 -8.20
CA ALA A 45 4.29 2.30 -8.45
C ALA A 45 3.56 1.50 -9.53
N VAL A 46 4.30 1.07 -10.54
CA VAL A 46 3.77 0.29 -11.66
C VAL A 46 4.38 -1.12 -11.63
N SER A 47 3.54 -2.14 -11.53
CA SER A 47 3.96 -3.53 -11.77
C SER A 47 3.89 -3.84 -13.26
N PHE A 48 4.99 -4.29 -13.82
CA PHE A 48 5.03 -4.72 -15.22
C PHE A 48 4.46 -6.13 -15.37
N VAL A 49 3.43 -6.23 -16.18
CA VAL A 49 2.76 -7.50 -16.52
C VAL A 49 3.15 -7.88 -17.93
N PRO A 50 3.78 -9.05 -18.15
CA PRO A 50 4.16 -9.48 -19.50
C PRO A 50 2.97 -9.45 -20.47
N GLY A 51 3.12 -8.73 -21.59
CA GLY A 51 2.07 -8.55 -22.59
C GLY A 51 0.94 -7.59 -22.17
N GLY A 52 1.08 -6.91 -21.04
CA GLY A 52 0.11 -5.91 -20.58
C GLY A 52 0.23 -4.59 -21.35
N ALA A 53 -0.91 -3.99 -21.71
CA ALA A 53 -0.92 -2.72 -22.45
C ALA A 53 -0.35 -1.54 -21.64
N ALA A 54 -0.58 -1.50 -20.34
CA ALA A 54 0.04 -0.50 -19.46
C ALA A 54 1.56 -0.70 -19.36
N THR A 55 2.03 -1.95 -19.33
CA THR A 55 3.47 -2.26 -19.37
C THR A 55 4.10 -1.69 -20.64
N ALA A 56 3.51 -1.95 -21.80
CA ALA A 56 3.99 -1.42 -23.07
C ALA A 56 4.02 0.12 -23.10
N LEU A 57 3.02 0.78 -22.53
CA LEU A 57 3.01 2.24 -22.38
C LEU A 57 4.21 2.73 -21.57
N PHE A 58 4.40 2.21 -20.36
CA PHE A 58 5.44 2.71 -19.44
C PHE A 58 6.87 2.31 -19.88
N GLU A 59 7.04 1.15 -20.53
CA GLU A 59 8.33 0.74 -21.11
C GLU A 59 8.75 1.62 -22.30
N ALA A 60 7.77 2.13 -23.06
CA ALA A 60 8.01 3.01 -24.20
C ALA A 60 8.15 4.49 -23.80
N LEU A 61 7.89 4.84 -22.54
CA LEU A 61 7.89 6.21 -22.08
C LEU A 61 9.30 6.65 -21.66
N ASP A 62 9.86 7.60 -22.39
CA ASP A 62 11.12 8.23 -22.03
C ASP A 62 10.92 9.33 -20.97
N ILE A 63 12.02 9.74 -20.33
CA ILE A 63 12.03 10.89 -19.41
C ILE A 63 11.58 12.14 -20.17
N GLY A 64 10.57 12.83 -19.64
CA GLY A 64 9.92 13.97 -20.31
C GLY A 64 8.74 13.58 -21.19
N GLY A 65 8.48 12.29 -21.38
CA GLY A 65 7.28 11.80 -22.04
C GLY A 65 6.02 12.16 -21.24
N GLN A 66 4.88 12.21 -21.94
CA GLN A 66 3.61 12.64 -21.33
C GLN A 66 2.61 11.50 -21.27
N VAL A 67 1.86 11.44 -20.18
CA VAL A 67 0.69 10.58 -20.00
C VAL A 67 -0.50 11.43 -19.61
N SER A 68 -1.70 11.00 -20.02
CA SER A 68 -2.95 11.60 -19.60
C SER A 68 -3.44 10.89 -18.35
N ALA A 69 -3.83 11.65 -17.33
CA ALA A 69 -4.35 11.09 -16.10
C ALA A 69 -5.56 11.89 -15.59
N SER A 70 -6.41 11.23 -14.83
CA SER A 70 -7.52 11.85 -14.10
C SER A 70 -7.56 11.36 -12.66
N GLY A 71 -8.13 12.18 -11.78
CA GLY A 71 -8.25 11.91 -10.35
C GLY A 71 -8.22 13.18 -9.52
N PRO A 72 -8.06 13.07 -8.19
CA PRO A 72 -7.90 11.83 -7.43
C PRO A 72 -9.23 11.08 -7.24
N TYR A 73 -9.15 9.77 -7.04
CA TYR A 73 -10.29 8.90 -6.78
C TYR A 73 -9.99 7.96 -5.61
N GLY A 74 -11.03 7.30 -5.09
CA GLY A 74 -10.89 6.26 -4.08
C GLY A 74 -11.22 6.71 -2.66
N ARG A 75 -11.47 5.71 -1.80
CA ARG A 75 -11.87 5.90 -0.40
C ARG A 75 -11.03 5.05 0.57
N PHE A 76 -9.94 4.48 0.10
CA PHE A 76 -9.03 3.67 0.92
C PHE A 76 -8.10 4.58 1.74
N CYS A 77 -8.70 5.45 2.56
CA CYS A 77 -8.02 6.48 3.34
C CYS A 77 -8.16 6.18 4.84
N LEU A 78 -7.25 6.74 5.65
CA LEU A 78 -7.42 6.76 7.09
C LEU A 78 -8.64 7.63 7.44
N ASN A 79 -9.45 7.17 8.39
CA ASN A 79 -10.64 7.90 8.80
C ASN A 79 -10.32 8.72 10.06
N PRO A 80 -10.47 10.06 10.03
CA PRO A 80 -10.26 10.91 11.20
C PRO A 80 -11.15 10.55 12.40
N GLY A 81 -12.29 9.89 12.15
CA GLY A 81 -13.20 9.42 13.19
C GLY A 81 -12.83 8.08 13.84
N ASP A 82 -11.69 7.49 13.48
CA ASP A 82 -11.25 6.23 14.07
C ASP A 82 -10.82 6.43 15.53
N HIS A 83 -11.25 5.50 16.39
CA HIS A 83 -10.93 5.47 17.81
C HIS A 83 -10.21 4.20 18.25
N ASN A 84 -9.57 3.53 17.29
CA ASN A 84 -8.82 2.29 17.49
C ASN A 84 -7.50 2.54 18.26
N GLY A 85 -7.01 1.49 18.91
CA GLY A 85 -5.69 1.49 19.54
C GLY A 85 -4.56 1.03 18.62
N ARG A 86 -4.89 0.27 17.55
CA ARG A 86 -3.89 -0.24 16.62
C ARG A 86 -4.41 -0.28 15.18
N TYR A 87 -3.53 0.06 14.23
CA TYR A 87 -3.70 -0.21 12.80
C TYR A 87 -2.86 -1.41 12.38
N LEU A 88 -3.48 -2.36 11.68
CA LEU A 88 -2.81 -3.45 10.99
C LEU A 88 -2.84 -3.15 9.48
N LEU A 89 -1.71 -2.75 8.92
CA LEU A 89 -1.57 -2.45 7.49
C LEU A 89 -0.93 -3.64 6.80
N ILE A 90 -1.60 -4.24 5.84
CA ILE A 90 -1.15 -5.47 5.20
C ILE A 90 -1.16 -5.28 3.70
N ALA A 91 -0.02 -5.54 3.06
CA ALA A 91 0.15 -5.37 1.62
C ALA A 91 0.98 -6.46 0.97
N THR A 92 0.78 -6.63 -0.34
CA THR A 92 1.67 -7.35 -1.24
C THR A 92 1.92 -6.53 -2.51
N GLY A 93 3.12 -6.63 -3.06
CA GLY A 93 3.49 -5.94 -4.30
C GLY A 93 3.29 -4.43 -4.21
N THR A 94 2.69 -3.85 -5.25
CA THR A 94 2.39 -2.41 -5.31
C THR A 94 1.27 -1.97 -4.34
N GLY A 95 0.59 -2.92 -3.68
CA GLY A 95 -0.42 -2.61 -2.67
C GLY A 95 0.12 -1.89 -1.43
N VAL A 96 1.43 -1.84 -1.25
CA VAL A 96 2.07 -1.04 -0.18
C VAL A 96 2.06 0.47 -0.46
N THR A 97 1.84 0.85 -1.71
CA THR A 97 1.91 2.25 -2.18
C THR A 97 1.06 3.23 -1.36
N PRO A 98 -0.24 2.96 -1.08
CA PRO A 98 -1.04 3.88 -0.29
C PRO A 98 -0.51 4.07 1.14
N TYR A 99 0.15 3.06 1.71
CA TYR A 99 0.69 3.19 3.07
C TYR A 99 1.89 4.12 3.15
N ARG A 100 2.68 4.26 2.07
CA ARG A 100 3.73 5.27 2.01
C ARG A 100 3.16 6.68 2.11
N SER A 101 2.14 7.00 1.34
CA SER A 101 1.50 8.32 1.40
C SER A 101 0.80 8.60 2.74
N MET A 102 0.40 7.56 3.47
CA MET A 102 -0.25 7.67 4.80
C MET A 102 0.73 7.95 5.94
N LEU A 103 2.05 7.80 5.75
CA LEU A 103 3.03 7.91 6.84
C LEU A 103 2.91 9.19 7.68
N PRO A 104 2.72 10.39 7.11
CA PRO A 104 2.54 11.60 7.92
C PRO A 104 1.29 11.57 8.80
N LEU A 105 0.17 11.05 8.29
CA LEU A 105 -1.08 10.91 9.04
C LEU A 105 -0.95 9.88 10.16
N LEU A 106 -0.21 8.80 9.92
CA LEU A 106 0.09 7.80 10.93
C LEU A 106 0.98 8.39 12.04
N ALA A 107 1.99 9.20 11.68
CA ALA A 107 2.80 9.91 12.66
C ALA A 107 1.94 10.81 13.58
N THR A 108 1.02 11.56 12.99
CA THR A 108 0.07 12.41 13.74
C THR A 108 -0.81 11.56 14.67
N ALA A 109 -1.39 10.46 14.15
CA ALA A 109 -2.24 9.57 14.95
C ALA A 109 -1.47 8.93 16.12
N MET A 110 -0.22 8.52 15.90
CA MET A 110 0.64 8.00 16.97
C MET A 110 0.96 9.07 18.03
N ALA A 111 1.25 10.30 17.60
CA ALA A 111 1.55 11.40 18.53
C ALA A 111 0.34 11.83 19.34
N GLU A 112 -0.83 11.95 18.72
CA GLU A 112 -2.04 12.49 19.36
C GLU A 112 -2.82 11.45 20.16
N ARG A 113 -2.89 10.20 19.67
CA ARG A 113 -3.73 9.14 20.26
C ARG A 113 -2.94 7.95 20.82
N GLY A 114 -1.62 7.91 20.64
CA GLY A 114 -0.78 6.82 21.12
C GLY A 114 -1.04 5.48 20.38
N VAL A 115 -1.64 5.50 19.18
CA VAL A 115 -1.95 4.28 18.44
C VAL A 115 -0.67 3.52 18.08
N GLN A 116 -0.78 2.19 18.02
CA GLN A 116 0.25 1.32 17.47
C GLN A 116 -0.03 1.09 15.98
N VAL A 117 1.00 0.95 15.19
CA VAL A 117 0.90 0.64 13.76
C VAL A 117 1.81 -0.53 13.43
N VAL A 118 1.28 -1.54 12.78
CA VAL A 118 2.05 -2.68 12.24
C VAL A 118 1.86 -2.71 10.74
N LEU A 119 2.95 -2.63 9.98
CA LEU A 119 2.96 -2.80 8.53
C LEU A 119 3.57 -4.15 8.16
N LEU A 120 2.75 -5.07 7.63
CA LEU A 120 3.17 -6.33 7.04
C LEU A 120 3.26 -6.16 5.52
N GLN A 121 4.45 -6.25 4.96
CA GLN A 121 4.67 -6.16 3.51
C GLN A 121 5.17 -7.49 2.96
N GLY A 122 4.34 -8.14 2.13
CA GLY A 122 4.70 -9.39 1.48
C GLY A 122 5.42 -9.16 0.15
N ALA A 123 6.52 -9.90 -0.04
CA ALA A 123 7.26 -10.00 -1.29
C ALA A 123 7.86 -11.41 -1.43
N ARG A 124 8.38 -11.74 -2.61
CA ARG A 124 9.09 -13.02 -2.82
C ARG A 124 10.53 -12.94 -2.32
N SER A 125 11.18 -11.81 -2.54
CA SER A 125 12.57 -11.56 -2.22
C SER A 125 12.79 -10.12 -1.75
N PRO A 126 13.94 -9.81 -1.12
CA PRO A 126 14.25 -8.45 -0.65
C PRO A 126 14.19 -7.39 -1.76
N GLY A 127 14.64 -7.73 -2.97
CA GLY A 127 14.65 -6.81 -4.11
C GLY A 127 13.26 -6.40 -4.62
N GLU A 128 12.19 -7.07 -4.17
CA GLU A 128 10.81 -6.75 -4.51
C GLU A 128 10.09 -5.89 -3.46
N LEU A 129 10.75 -5.56 -2.35
CA LEU A 129 10.19 -4.71 -1.30
C LEU A 129 10.22 -3.23 -1.72
N LEU A 130 9.08 -2.74 -2.21
CA LEU A 130 8.93 -1.33 -2.55
C LEU A 130 8.97 -0.46 -1.31
N TYR A 131 9.71 0.66 -1.38
CA TYR A 131 9.78 1.69 -0.34
C TYR A 131 10.28 1.18 1.04
N SER A 132 10.95 0.04 1.09
CA SER A 132 11.41 -0.56 2.35
C SER A 132 12.31 0.38 3.17
N GLU A 133 13.18 1.16 2.50
CA GLU A 133 14.04 2.15 3.16
C GLU A 133 13.23 3.23 3.87
N ASP A 134 12.15 3.72 3.23
CA ASP A 134 11.26 4.70 3.83
C ASP A 134 10.57 4.13 5.09
N PHE A 135 10.12 2.87 5.03
CA PHE A 135 9.46 2.23 6.17
C PHE A 135 10.42 1.90 7.31
N TYR A 136 11.63 1.45 7.03
CA TYR A 136 12.66 1.26 8.06
C TYR A 136 13.04 2.60 8.72
N SER A 137 13.31 3.63 7.92
CA SER A 137 13.62 4.96 8.43
C SER A 137 12.49 5.55 9.27
N PHE A 138 11.23 5.29 8.88
CA PHE A 138 10.06 5.72 9.63
C PHE A 138 9.94 4.96 10.97
N ALA A 139 10.19 3.65 10.97
CA ALA A 139 10.17 2.82 12.17
C ALA A 139 11.24 3.24 13.19
N GLU A 140 12.43 3.61 12.74
CA GLU A 140 13.50 4.13 13.61
C GLU A 140 13.09 5.41 14.36
N LYS A 141 12.28 6.25 13.73
CA LYS A 141 11.83 7.53 14.29
C LYS A 141 10.55 7.43 15.13
N HIS A 142 9.78 6.36 14.94
CA HIS A 142 8.46 6.19 15.55
C HIS A 142 8.36 4.84 16.26
N PRO A 143 8.64 4.74 17.56
CA PRO A 143 8.62 3.48 18.32
C PRO A 143 7.27 2.74 18.29
N ASN A 144 6.17 3.46 18.02
CA ASN A 144 4.83 2.88 17.87
C ASN A 144 4.58 2.29 16.47
N PHE A 145 5.51 2.46 15.53
CA PHE A 145 5.42 1.88 14.18
C PHE A 145 6.35 0.69 14.06
N ARG A 146 5.83 -0.45 13.67
CA ARG A 146 6.59 -1.67 13.42
C ARG A 146 6.47 -2.07 11.96
N TYR A 147 7.60 -2.17 11.28
CA TYR A 147 7.68 -2.65 9.89
C TYR A 147 8.15 -4.10 9.85
N VAL A 148 7.37 -4.97 9.21
CA VAL A 148 7.59 -6.42 9.13
C VAL A 148 7.57 -6.86 7.67
N PRO A 149 8.71 -6.89 6.98
CA PRO A 149 8.82 -7.56 5.68
C PRO A 149 8.52 -9.05 5.81
N CYS A 150 7.68 -9.59 4.94
CA CYS A 150 7.34 -11.00 4.86
C CYS A 150 7.84 -11.55 3.54
N LEU A 151 8.88 -12.38 3.58
CA LEU A 151 9.59 -12.87 2.39
C LEU A 151 9.31 -14.35 2.19
N SER A 152 8.64 -14.70 1.07
CA SER A 152 8.14 -16.05 0.86
C SER A 152 9.13 -17.01 0.19
N ARG A 153 10.19 -16.50 -0.44
CA ARG A 153 11.15 -17.34 -1.19
C ARG A 153 12.60 -17.13 -0.76
N GLU A 154 13.04 -15.89 -0.71
CA GLU A 154 14.43 -15.56 -0.51
C GLU A 154 14.59 -14.59 0.67
N LEU A 155 15.53 -14.89 1.56
CA LEU A 155 15.90 -14.03 2.69
C LEU A 155 17.21 -13.31 2.37
N PRO A 156 17.45 -12.10 2.91
CA PRO A 156 18.76 -11.49 2.88
C PRO A 156 19.74 -12.33 3.73
N ALA A 157 21.04 -12.21 3.43
CA ALA A 157 22.10 -12.93 4.16
C ALA A 157 22.08 -12.63 5.67
N GLU A 158 21.78 -11.37 6.01
CA GLU A 158 21.63 -10.90 7.38
C GLU A 158 20.25 -10.24 7.52
N PRO A 159 19.20 -11.02 7.82
CA PRO A 159 17.86 -10.49 7.93
C PRO A 159 17.70 -9.62 9.19
N HIS A 160 16.98 -8.50 9.03
CA HIS A 160 16.55 -7.72 10.18
C HIS A 160 15.68 -8.59 11.11
N PRO A 161 15.74 -8.44 12.45
CA PRO A 161 14.96 -9.26 13.39
C PRO A 161 13.45 -9.30 13.14
N ASP A 162 12.88 -8.26 12.53
CA ASP A 162 11.46 -8.20 12.19
C ASP A 162 11.09 -8.86 10.85
N VAL A 163 12.07 -9.36 10.07
CA VAL A 163 11.77 -10.09 8.82
C VAL A 163 11.12 -11.42 9.14
N HIS A 164 9.94 -11.63 8.58
CA HIS A 164 9.22 -12.89 8.63
C HIS A 164 9.51 -13.73 7.37
N HIS A 165 9.92 -15.00 7.55
CA HIS A 165 10.02 -15.93 6.44
C HIS A 165 8.67 -16.60 6.20
N GLY A 166 7.97 -16.19 5.15
CA GLY A 166 6.65 -16.70 4.82
C GLY A 166 5.72 -15.63 4.27
N TYR A 167 4.44 -15.92 4.29
CA TYR A 167 3.39 -15.03 3.80
C TYR A 167 2.86 -14.11 4.91
N VAL A 168 2.30 -12.97 4.51
CA VAL A 168 1.71 -11.99 5.44
C VAL A 168 0.60 -12.58 6.32
N GLN A 169 -0.17 -13.56 5.81
CA GLN A 169 -1.22 -14.24 6.58
C GLN A 169 -0.65 -14.99 7.79
N GLN A 170 0.54 -15.57 7.64
CA GLN A 170 1.23 -16.28 8.72
C GLN A 170 1.78 -15.30 9.76
N ALA A 171 2.39 -14.19 9.29
CA ALA A 171 2.86 -13.13 10.15
C ALA A 171 1.72 -12.46 10.93
N LEU A 172 0.57 -12.24 10.30
CA LEU A 172 -0.62 -11.63 10.91
C LEU A 172 -1.07 -12.36 12.18
N ALA A 173 -1.04 -13.70 12.17
CA ALA A 173 -1.43 -14.51 13.33
C ALA A 173 -0.59 -14.21 14.57
N ALA A 174 0.70 -13.91 14.42
CA ALA A 174 1.60 -13.58 15.51
C ALA A 174 1.25 -12.25 16.23
N PHE A 175 0.49 -11.38 15.58
CA PHE A 175 0.03 -10.11 16.14
C PHE A 175 -1.31 -10.22 16.89
N THR A 176 -1.91 -11.41 16.95
CA THR A 176 -3.15 -11.67 17.69
C THR A 176 -4.18 -10.54 17.47
N PRO A 177 -4.81 -10.46 16.28
CA PRO A 177 -5.78 -9.41 15.99
C PRO A 177 -6.90 -9.36 17.04
N ASP A 178 -7.23 -8.17 17.52
CA ASP A 178 -8.18 -7.91 18.60
C ASP A 178 -9.30 -6.97 18.12
N PRO A 179 -10.57 -7.44 18.08
CA PRO A 179 -11.69 -6.60 17.64
C PRO A 179 -11.95 -5.39 18.55
N ALA A 180 -11.44 -5.39 19.78
CA ALA A 180 -11.59 -4.26 20.68
C ALA A 180 -10.66 -3.07 20.33
N THR A 181 -9.54 -3.33 19.66
CA THR A 181 -8.49 -2.33 19.45
C THR A 181 -8.09 -2.12 18.00
N ASP A 182 -8.35 -3.09 17.11
CA ASP A 182 -7.74 -3.12 15.79
C ASP A 182 -8.65 -2.62 14.66
N ILE A 183 -8.07 -1.87 13.75
CA ILE A 183 -8.57 -1.64 12.39
C ILE A 183 -7.50 -2.13 11.42
N ALA A 184 -7.91 -2.94 10.44
CA ALA A 184 -7.03 -3.49 9.43
C ALA A 184 -7.28 -2.86 8.05
N TYR A 185 -6.20 -2.59 7.33
CA TYR A 185 -6.18 -2.18 5.93
C TYR A 185 -5.46 -3.25 5.13
N LEU A 186 -6.12 -3.77 4.11
CA LEU A 186 -5.61 -4.83 3.24
C LEU A 186 -5.53 -4.32 1.81
N CYS A 187 -4.35 -4.37 1.19
CA CYS A 187 -4.17 -3.86 -0.16
C CYS A 187 -3.19 -4.71 -0.98
N GLY A 188 -3.57 -5.07 -2.20
CA GLY A 188 -2.72 -5.79 -3.12
C GLY A 188 -3.38 -7.01 -3.75
N ASN A 189 -2.67 -8.13 -3.80
CA ASN A 189 -3.14 -9.36 -4.42
C ASN A 189 -4.50 -9.80 -3.85
N PRO A 190 -5.51 -10.10 -4.72
CA PRO A 190 -6.85 -10.48 -4.28
C PRO A 190 -6.89 -11.68 -3.32
N ASP A 191 -6.09 -12.72 -3.57
CA ASP A 191 -6.07 -13.92 -2.74
C ASP A 191 -5.51 -13.62 -1.34
N MET A 192 -4.46 -12.79 -1.27
CA MET A 192 -3.92 -12.31 0.01
C MET A 192 -4.96 -11.50 0.78
N VAL A 193 -5.64 -10.56 0.10
CA VAL A 193 -6.67 -9.71 0.73
C VAL A 193 -7.79 -10.58 1.29
N ASP A 194 -8.27 -11.57 0.53
CA ASP A 194 -9.34 -12.47 0.99
C ASP A 194 -8.88 -13.36 2.16
N ALA A 195 -7.70 -13.95 2.06
CA ALA A 195 -7.16 -14.80 3.14
C ALA A 195 -6.97 -14.01 4.45
N CYS A 196 -6.42 -12.81 4.38
CA CYS A 196 -6.27 -11.95 5.55
C CYS A 196 -7.62 -11.47 6.10
N ALA A 197 -8.57 -11.14 5.24
CA ALA A 197 -9.92 -10.74 5.68
C ALA A 197 -10.63 -11.87 6.42
N GLU A 198 -10.54 -13.12 5.94
CA GLU A 198 -11.12 -14.28 6.62
C GLU A 198 -10.44 -14.55 7.98
N ALA A 199 -9.12 -14.43 8.05
CA ALA A 199 -8.38 -14.56 9.31
C ALA A 199 -8.79 -13.50 10.35
N LEU A 200 -8.96 -12.25 9.91
CA LEU A 200 -9.40 -11.15 10.77
C LEU A 200 -10.85 -11.31 11.25
N LYS A 201 -11.75 -11.78 10.38
CA LYS A 201 -13.13 -12.11 10.76
C LYS A 201 -13.17 -13.26 11.77
N ALA A 202 -12.35 -14.30 11.56
CA ALA A 202 -12.21 -15.41 12.50
C ALA A 202 -11.70 -14.95 13.88
N ALA A 203 -10.88 -13.89 13.92
CA ALA A 203 -10.44 -13.24 15.15
C ALA A 203 -11.50 -12.30 15.77
N GLY A 204 -12.65 -12.11 15.11
CA GLY A 204 -13.77 -11.34 15.62
C GLY A 204 -13.90 -9.92 15.07
N LEU A 205 -13.04 -9.48 14.16
CA LEU A 205 -13.16 -8.14 13.54
C LEU A 205 -14.40 -8.08 12.65
N GLY A 206 -15.17 -7.01 12.80
CA GLY A 206 -16.33 -6.72 11.95
C GLY A 206 -15.94 -6.09 10.61
N ASN A 207 -16.87 -6.13 9.65
CA ASN A 207 -16.64 -5.56 8.32
C ASN A 207 -16.16 -4.08 8.33
N PRO A 208 -16.66 -3.18 9.20
CA PRO A 208 -16.17 -1.80 9.26
C PRO A 208 -14.70 -1.68 9.69
N GLN A 209 -14.17 -2.70 10.39
CA GLN A 209 -12.78 -2.76 10.86
C GLN A 209 -11.82 -3.36 9.82
N ILE A 210 -12.34 -3.94 8.73
CA ILE A 210 -11.55 -4.59 7.68
C ILE A 210 -11.74 -3.82 6.39
N ARG A 211 -10.84 -2.87 6.15
CA ARG A 211 -10.84 -2.01 4.96
C ARG A 211 -9.92 -2.62 3.90
N ARG A 212 -10.38 -2.73 2.67
CA ARG A 212 -9.66 -3.50 1.65
C ARG A 212 -9.76 -2.88 0.27
N GLU A 213 -8.67 -3.01 -0.47
CA GLU A 213 -8.55 -2.67 -1.87
C GLU A 213 -7.78 -3.77 -2.62
N LYS A 214 -8.42 -4.39 -3.58
CA LYS A 214 -7.83 -5.47 -4.37
C LYS A 214 -7.22 -4.91 -5.65
N TYR A 215 -5.95 -5.23 -5.90
CA TYR A 215 -5.29 -4.90 -7.14
C TYR A 215 -5.43 -6.05 -8.12
N VAL A 216 -6.30 -5.86 -9.11
CA VAL A 216 -6.55 -6.84 -10.17
C VAL A 216 -5.67 -6.51 -11.37
N SER A 217 -4.78 -7.42 -11.74
CA SER A 217 -4.01 -7.30 -12.98
C SER A 217 -4.91 -7.61 -14.17
N SER A 218 -5.03 -6.67 -15.10
CA SER A 218 -5.68 -6.89 -16.40
C SER A 218 -4.63 -6.82 -17.52
N LYS A 219 -4.70 -7.80 -18.43
CA LYS A 219 -3.89 -7.83 -19.64
C LYS A 219 -4.35 -6.79 -20.65
#